data_02e228094af1bb1562b3739f39842282
#
_entry.id   02e228094af1bb1562b3739f39842282
#
_cell.length_a   1.000
_cell.length_b   1.000
_cell.length_c   1.000
_cell.angle_alpha   90.00
_cell.angle_beta   90.00
_cell.angle_gamma   90.00
#
_symmetry.space_group_name_H-M   'P 1'
#
loop_
_entity.id
_entity.type
_entity.pdbx_description
1 polymer ?
#
loop_
_entity_poly.entity_id
_entity_poly.type
_entity_poly.pdbx_seq_one_letter_code
_entity_poly.pdbx_strand_id
1 'polypeptide(L)'
;ELKVPDFRRYALEVPKPGKSRGEATRTLGILLRDVVRANPDNFRVVGPDETASNRLSPLFEATGRRWVAETLPEDADGGHLSPDGRVLEILSEHTCQGWLEGYLLTGRHGLFNSYEAFIHVVDSMFNQHAKWLKVTDSEIPWRKPIASLNYLLTSHVWRQDHNGFSHQDPGFIDHVMNKKGDVIRVYLPPDANTLLSVADHCLRSRNYVNVIVAGKQPALQYLDMDAAVKHCVKGAGVWEWAGTEEV
;
A
#
# COMPACT_ATOMS: atom_id res chain seq x y z
N GLU A 1 17.34 9.33 -2.31
CA GLU A 1 16.81 8.17 -3.06
C GLU A 1 16.29 7.12 -2.09
N LEU A 2 15.16 6.45 -2.41
CA LEU A 2 14.61 5.39 -1.58
C LEU A 2 15.43 4.11 -1.75
N LYS A 3 15.87 3.53 -0.63
CA LYS A 3 16.53 2.22 -0.60
C LYS A 3 15.47 1.15 -0.37
N VAL A 4 15.17 0.36 -1.38
CA VAL A 4 14.21 -0.76 -1.29
C VAL A 4 14.99 -2.06 -1.31
N PRO A 5 14.88 -2.91 -0.27
CA PRO A 5 15.46 -4.25 -0.26
C PRO A 5 14.92 -5.09 -1.44
N ASP A 6 15.66 -6.12 -1.83
CA ASP A 6 15.16 -7.05 -2.84
C ASP A 6 13.92 -7.78 -2.31
N PHE A 7 12.77 -7.48 -2.89
CA PHE A 7 11.47 -8.00 -2.48
C PHE A 7 11.36 -9.53 -2.59
N ARG A 8 12.18 -10.16 -3.44
CA ARG A 8 12.20 -11.62 -3.62
C ARG A 8 12.60 -12.37 -2.36
N ARG A 9 13.35 -11.71 -1.46
CA ARG A 9 13.76 -12.30 -0.17
C ARG A 9 12.61 -12.54 0.80
N TYR A 10 11.46 -11.95 0.53
CA TYR A 10 10.26 -12.05 1.36
C TYR A 10 9.22 -12.99 0.76
N ALA A 11 9.57 -13.69 -0.31
CA ALA A 11 8.68 -14.58 -1.02
C ALA A 11 8.10 -15.68 -0.11
N LEU A 12 6.83 -15.93 -0.26
CA LEU A 12 6.22 -17.14 0.28
C LEU A 12 6.49 -18.32 -0.67
N GLU A 13 6.78 -19.49 -0.09
CA GLU A 13 6.88 -20.72 -0.86
C GLU A 13 5.51 -21.18 -1.35
N VAL A 14 5.38 -21.39 -2.65
CA VAL A 14 4.16 -21.85 -3.31
C VAL A 14 4.50 -23.08 -4.15
N PRO A 15 4.66 -24.26 -3.51
CA PRO A 15 5.07 -25.46 -4.22
C PRO A 15 4.00 -25.96 -5.20
N LYS A 16 2.74 -25.62 -4.96
CA LYS A 16 1.62 -25.91 -5.86
C LYS A 16 0.55 -24.84 -5.73
N PRO A 17 0.03 -24.29 -6.86
CA PRO A 17 -1.02 -23.29 -6.86
C PRO A 17 -2.24 -23.72 -6.04
N GLY A 18 -2.74 -22.79 -5.18
CA GLY A 18 -3.93 -23.01 -4.36
C GLY A 18 -3.82 -24.05 -3.24
N LYS A 19 -2.60 -24.46 -2.85
CA LYS A 19 -2.41 -25.46 -1.77
C LYS A 19 -1.84 -24.89 -0.48
N SER A 20 -1.17 -23.74 -0.53
CA SER A 20 -0.69 -23.03 0.65
C SER A 20 -1.55 -21.79 0.93
N ARG A 21 -1.53 -21.33 2.19
CA ARG A 21 -2.20 -20.10 2.61
C ARG A 21 -1.18 -19.11 3.15
N GLY A 22 -1.44 -17.80 2.96
CA GLY A 22 -0.63 -16.74 3.50
C GLY A 22 -1.41 -15.43 3.64
N GLU A 23 -0.90 -14.54 4.48
CA GLU A 23 -1.44 -13.19 4.69
C GLU A 23 -0.62 -12.20 3.84
N ALA A 24 -1.18 -11.76 2.72
CA ALA A 24 -0.45 -10.94 1.74
C ALA A 24 0.06 -9.62 2.36
N THR A 25 -0.78 -8.89 3.08
CA THR A 25 -0.38 -7.62 3.68
C THR A 25 0.61 -7.80 4.85
N ARG A 26 0.55 -8.92 5.60
CA ARG A 26 1.57 -9.22 6.61
C ARG A 26 2.94 -9.44 5.97
N THR A 27 2.97 -10.16 4.86
CA THR A 27 4.20 -10.38 4.07
C THR A 27 4.76 -9.05 3.56
N LEU A 28 3.89 -8.17 3.05
CA LEU A 28 4.27 -6.80 2.69
C LEU A 28 4.79 -6.02 3.91
N GLY A 29 4.17 -6.16 5.09
CA GLY A 29 4.60 -5.51 6.32
C GLY A 29 6.04 -5.83 6.70
N ILE A 30 6.50 -7.07 6.44
CA ILE A 30 7.90 -7.48 6.67
C ILE A 30 8.84 -6.75 5.71
N LEU A 31 8.50 -6.63 4.43
CA LEU A 31 9.25 -5.81 3.47
C LEU A 31 9.29 -4.33 3.91
N LEU A 32 8.14 -3.76 4.25
CA LEU A 32 8.04 -2.34 4.66
C LEU A 32 8.82 -2.05 5.94
N ARG A 33 8.89 -2.99 6.88
CA ARG A 33 9.76 -2.90 8.05
C ARG A 33 11.22 -2.63 7.65
N ASP A 34 11.71 -3.40 6.70
CA ASP A 34 13.10 -3.28 6.27
C ASP A 34 13.32 -2.07 5.35
N VAL A 35 12.27 -1.63 4.61
CA VAL A 35 12.27 -0.32 3.93
C VAL A 35 12.43 0.81 4.94
N VAL A 36 11.67 0.81 6.06
CA VAL A 36 11.80 1.82 7.12
C VAL A 36 13.20 1.80 7.72
N ARG A 37 13.74 0.62 8.05
CA ARG A 37 15.12 0.50 8.59
C ARG A 37 16.17 1.09 7.65
N ALA A 38 16.01 0.89 6.35
CA ALA A 38 16.94 1.40 5.35
C ALA A 38 16.76 2.90 5.05
N ASN A 39 15.63 3.50 5.48
CA ASN A 39 15.23 4.88 5.17
C ASN A 39 14.65 5.61 6.39
N PRO A 40 15.40 5.75 7.50
CA PRO A 40 14.88 6.26 8.76
C PRO A 40 14.34 7.69 8.67
N ASP A 41 14.84 8.51 7.73
CA ASP A 41 14.46 9.91 7.57
C ASP A 41 13.62 10.19 6.32
N ASN A 42 13.43 9.17 5.46
CA ASN A 42 12.94 9.37 4.09
C ASN A 42 11.69 8.57 3.76
N PHE A 43 11.18 7.74 4.67
CA PHE A 43 9.99 6.92 4.44
C PHE A 43 9.02 7.02 5.61
N ARG A 44 7.73 7.13 5.32
CA ARG A 44 6.64 7.12 6.31
C ARG A 44 5.47 6.27 5.85
N VAL A 45 4.80 5.68 6.83
CA VAL A 45 3.50 5.04 6.65
C VAL A 45 2.46 5.90 7.36
N VAL A 46 1.36 6.19 6.69
CA VAL A 46 0.24 6.92 7.26
C VAL A 46 -1.02 6.08 7.23
N GLY A 47 -1.93 6.28 8.16
CA GLY A 47 -3.21 5.58 8.19
C GLY A 47 -4.12 6.06 9.32
N PRO A 48 -5.46 5.84 9.19
CA PRO A 48 -6.43 6.24 10.20
C PRO A 48 -6.57 5.17 11.30
N ASP A 49 -5.50 4.90 12.07
CA ASP A 49 -5.45 3.88 13.14
C ASP A 49 -5.66 2.43 12.64
N GLU A 50 -5.22 2.15 11.42
CA GLU A 50 -5.47 0.84 10.78
C GLU A 50 -4.20 0.02 10.50
N THR A 51 -3.02 0.49 10.86
CA THR A 51 -1.75 -0.17 10.52
C THR A 51 -1.70 -1.61 11.05
N ALA A 52 -2.07 -1.82 12.30
CA ALA A 52 -2.08 -3.15 12.91
C ALA A 52 -3.18 -4.04 12.32
N SER A 53 -4.39 -3.51 12.14
CA SER A 53 -5.54 -4.24 11.58
C SER A 53 -5.34 -4.59 10.11
N ASN A 54 -4.56 -3.80 9.38
CA ASN A 54 -4.11 -4.09 8.02
C ASN A 54 -2.95 -5.10 7.94
N ARG A 55 -2.62 -5.74 9.08
CA ARG A 55 -1.53 -6.72 9.20
C ARG A 55 -0.13 -6.16 8.95
N LEU A 56 0.04 -4.83 9.08
CA LEU A 56 1.33 -4.18 8.93
C LEU A 56 2.12 -4.08 10.25
N SER A 57 1.70 -4.81 11.31
CA SER A 57 2.37 -4.84 12.62
C SER A 57 3.89 -5.10 12.57
N PRO A 58 4.45 -5.84 11.58
CA PRO A 58 5.92 -5.97 11.47
C PRO A 58 6.66 -4.63 11.39
N LEU A 59 6.02 -3.55 10.95
CA LEU A 59 6.59 -2.19 10.97
C LEU A 59 7.06 -1.78 12.37
N PHE A 60 6.32 -2.17 13.41
CA PHE A 60 6.61 -1.81 14.80
C PHE A 60 7.87 -2.50 15.37
N GLU A 61 8.45 -3.45 14.66
CA GLU A 61 9.78 -3.98 14.97
C GLU A 61 10.92 -3.02 14.55
N ALA A 62 10.63 -2.04 13.68
CA ALA A 62 11.62 -1.10 13.16
C ALA A 62 11.37 0.35 13.61
N THR A 63 10.15 0.71 13.99
CA THR A 63 9.76 2.09 14.29
C THR A 63 8.52 2.12 15.17
N GLY A 64 8.25 3.26 15.82
CA GLY A 64 7.01 3.50 16.55
C GLY A 64 5.98 4.32 15.74
N ARG A 65 4.82 4.48 16.37
CA ARG A 65 3.86 5.53 16.03
C ARG A 65 4.42 6.88 16.45
N ARG A 66 4.30 7.86 15.60
CA ARG A 66 4.73 9.23 15.90
C ARG A 66 3.88 9.81 17.02
N TRP A 67 4.52 10.07 18.16
CA TRP A 67 3.89 10.64 19.33
C TRP A 67 4.80 11.69 19.96
N VAL A 68 4.33 12.93 20.05
CA VAL A 68 5.13 14.06 20.57
C VAL A 68 4.54 14.65 21.86
N ALA A 69 3.35 14.19 22.27
CA ALA A 69 2.80 14.55 23.57
C ALA A 69 3.55 13.83 24.71
N GLU A 70 3.43 14.35 25.90
CA GLU A 70 3.89 13.68 27.11
C GLU A 70 3.19 12.35 27.26
N THR A 71 3.92 11.30 27.59
CA THR A 71 3.37 9.98 27.91
C THR A 71 3.23 9.87 29.41
N LEU A 72 2.02 9.69 29.88
CA LEU A 72 1.70 9.53 31.29
C LEU A 72 1.80 8.05 31.72
N PRO A 73 1.94 7.75 33.01
CA PRO A 73 1.95 6.36 33.50
C PRO A 73 0.69 5.56 33.14
N GLU A 74 -0.43 6.25 32.93
CA GLU A 74 -1.72 5.67 32.55
C GLU A 74 -1.81 5.30 31.07
N ASP A 75 -0.94 5.86 30.22
CA ASP A 75 -0.89 5.59 28.77
C ASP A 75 -0.24 4.22 28.49
N ALA A 76 -0.77 3.17 29.10
CA ALA A 76 -0.18 1.83 29.03
C ALA A 76 -0.56 1.05 27.76
N ASP A 77 -1.58 1.47 27.04
CA ASP A 77 -2.13 0.80 25.87
C ASP A 77 -1.52 1.25 24.53
N GLY A 78 -0.79 2.35 24.58
CA GLY A 78 -0.28 3.02 23.38
C GLY A 78 0.81 2.31 22.59
N GLY A 79 1.06 1.05 22.78
CA GLY A 79 2.13 0.25 22.22
C GLY A 79 2.88 0.85 21.04
N HIS A 80 4.22 0.89 21.11
CA HIS A 80 5.09 1.42 20.06
C HIS A 80 5.04 2.95 19.85
N LEU A 81 4.73 3.75 20.86
CA LEU A 81 4.81 5.21 20.76
C LEU A 81 6.27 5.68 20.73
N SER A 82 6.58 6.64 19.87
CA SER A 82 7.93 7.22 19.76
C SER A 82 7.90 8.63 19.18
N PRO A 83 8.64 9.61 19.77
CA PRO A 83 8.81 10.94 19.20
C PRO A 83 9.36 10.92 17.76
N ASP A 84 10.15 9.91 17.39
CA ASP A 84 10.73 9.75 16.06
C ASP A 84 10.03 8.70 15.20
N GLY A 85 8.84 8.24 15.63
CA GLY A 85 8.06 7.23 14.94
C GLY A 85 7.82 7.58 13.46
N ARG A 86 7.88 6.56 12.60
CA ARG A 86 7.67 6.70 11.16
C ARG A 86 6.27 6.29 10.71
N VAL A 87 5.47 5.75 11.61
CA VAL A 87 4.04 5.51 11.41
C VAL A 87 3.27 6.70 11.99
N LEU A 88 2.44 7.32 11.16
CA LEU A 88 1.55 8.42 11.55
C LEU A 88 0.12 7.92 11.50
N GLU A 89 -0.50 7.82 12.66
CA GLU A 89 -1.90 7.40 12.79
C GLU A 89 -2.73 8.54 13.37
N ILE A 90 -3.85 8.81 12.71
CA ILE A 90 -4.88 9.75 13.17
C ILE A 90 -6.21 9.37 12.50
N LEU A 91 -7.30 9.37 13.27
CA LEU A 91 -8.66 9.11 12.77
C LEU A 91 -9.17 10.28 11.90
N SER A 92 -8.44 10.53 10.83
CA SER A 92 -8.75 11.55 9.82
C SER A 92 -7.98 11.21 8.55
N GLU A 93 -8.64 10.60 7.59
CA GLU A 93 -8.07 10.27 6.28
C GLU A 93 -7.62 11.52 5.54
N HIS A 94 -8.33 12.64 5.69
CA HIS A 94 -7.93 13.93 5.13
C HIS A 94 -6.56 14.39 5.65
N THR A 95 -6.33 14.26 6.95
CA THR A 95 -5.04 14.61 7.56
C THR A 95 -3.95 13.67 7.10
N CYS A 96 -4.22 12.35 7.05
CA CYS A 96 -3.29 11.36 6.51
C CYS A 96 -2.90 11.67 5.06
N GLN A 97 -3.88 11.99 4.21
CA GLN A 97 -3.67 12.38 2.83
C GLN A 97 -2.80 13.64 2.73
N GLY A 98 -3.16 14.69 3.45
CA GLY A 98 -2.43 15.97 3.42
C GLY A 98 -0.99 15.84 3.93
N TRP A 99 -0.77 15.07 4.98
CA TRP A 99 0.58 14.77 5.48
C TRP A 99 1.42 14.03 4.46
N LEU A 100 0.86 13.00 3.82
CA LEU A 100 1.60 12.23 2.82
C LEU A 100 1.89 13.06 1.59
N GLU A 101 0.92 13.79 1.05
CA GLU A 101 1.13 14.70 -0.09
C GLU A 101 2.25 15.70 0.19
N GLY A 102 2.18 16.42 1.30
CA GLY A 102 3.23 17.37 1.70
C GLY A 102 4.60 16.69 1.85
N TYR A 103 4.63 15.47 2.39
CA TYR A 103 5.86 14.71 2.55
C TYR A 103 6.50 14.30 1.21
N LEU A 104 5.68 13.85 0.25
CA LEU A 104 6.12 13.51 -1.11
C LEU A 104 6.67 14.73 -1.85
N LEU A 105 6.02 15.90 -1.69
CA LEU A 105 6.45 17.17 -2.29
C LEU A 105 7.83 17.62 -1.82
N THR A 106 8.29 17.15 -0.67
CA THR A 106 9.65 17.43 -0.16
C THR A 106 10.69 16.43 -0.68
N GLY A 107 10.33 15.55 -1.64
CA GLY A 107 11.22 14.56 -2.24
C GLY A 107 11.36 13.27 -1.42
N ARG A 108 10.50 13.07 -0.43
CA ARG A 108 10.45 11.88 0.43
C ARG A 108 9.43 10.86 -0.11
N HIS A 109 9.30 9.72 0.58
CA HIS A 109 8.49 8.59 0.15
C HIS A 109 7.54 8.13 1.25
N GLY A 110 6.44 7.48 0.85
CA GLY A 110 5.52 6.93 1.82
C GLY A 110 4.43 6.04 1.24
N LEU A 111 3.61 5.54 2.16
CA LEU A 111 2.47 4.67 1.88
C LEU A 111 1.30 5.10 2.76
N PHE A 112 0.12 5.19 2.19
CA PHE A 112 -1.14 5.38 2.91
C PHE A 112 -1.89 4.04 2.96
N ASN A 113 -2.08 3.51 4.16
CA ASN A 113 -2.87 2.30 4.35
C ASN A 113 -4.25 2.64 4.92
N SER A 114 -5.31 2.07 4.35
CA SER A 114 -6.69 2.25 4.81
C SER A 114 -7.56 1.09 4.38
N TYR A 115 -8.80 1.03 4.91
CA TYR A 115 -9.83 0.19 4.36
C TYR A 115 -10.39 0.80 3.07
N GLU A 116 -10.79 -0.06 2.15
CA GLU A 116 -11.37 0.36 0.87
C GLU A 116 -12.59 1.27 1.07
N ALA A 117 -13.46 0.95 2.03
CA ALA A 117 -14.67 1.72 2.29
C ALA A 117 -14.41 3.14 2.82
N PHE A 118 -13.33 3.35 3.55
CA PHE A 118 -13.09 4.64 4.22
C PHE A 118 -12.29 5.62 3.38
N ILE A 119 -11.53 5.13 2.41
CA ILE A 119 -10.69 5.99 1.57
C ILE A 119 -11.49 6.98 0.72
N HIS A 120 -12.79 6.77 0.51
CA HIS A 120 -13.68 7.70 -0.16
C HIS A 120 -13.65 9.12 0.40
N VAL A 121 -13.40 9.24 1.70
CA VAL A 121 -13.30 10.54 2.37
C VAL A 121 -12.29 11.46 1.67
N VAL A 122 -11.27 10.92 1.00
CA VAL A 122 -10.21 11.70 0.33
C VAL A 122 -10.41 11.87 -1.18
N ASP A 123 -11.55 11.49 -1.75
CA ASP A 123 -11.81 11.56 -3.19
C ASP A 123 -11.48 12.92 -3.80
N SER A 124 -11.89 14.00 -3.14
CA SER A 124 -11.62 15.36 -3.61
C SER A 124 -10.13 15.70 -3.56
N MET A 125 -9.45 15.34 -2.49
CA MET A 125 -8.01 15.57 -2.33
C MET A 125 -7.21 14.74 -3.35
N PHE A 126 -7.57 13.48 -3.53
CA PHE A 126 -7.01 12.62 -4.57
C PHE A 126 -7.13 13.26 -5.96
N ASN A 127 -8.31 13.79 -6.31
CA ASN A 127 -8.54 14.48 -7.59
C ASN A 127 -7.61 15.67 -7.78
N GLN A 128 -7.43 16.49 -6.75
CA GLN A 128 -6.54 17.64 -6.81
C GLN A 128 -5.08 17.22 -6.98
N HIS A 129 -4.65 16.20 -6.24
CA HIS A 129 -3.30 15.67 -6.36
C HIS A 129 -3.01 15.09 -7.75
N ALA A 130 -3.92 14.29 -8.30
CA ALA A 130 -3.80 13.71 -9.64
C ALA A 130 -3.76 14.81 -10.74
N LYS A 131 -4.63 15.82 -10.64
CA LYS A 131 -4.63 16.98 -11.55
C LYS A 131 -3.29 17.72 -11.47
N TRP A 132 -2.82 17.97 -10.27
CA TRP A 132 -1.57 18.66 -10.03
C TRP A 132 -0.37 17.88 -10.62
N LEU A 133 -0.29 16.57 -10.40
CA LEU A 133 0.76 15.72 -10.99
C LEU A 133 0.77 15.84 -12.51
N LYS A 134 -0.40 15.72 -13.15
CA LYS A 134 -0.53 15.83 -14.61
C LYS A 134 -0.03 17.18 -15.14
N VAL A 135 -0.47 18.28 -14.54
CA VAL A 135 -0.08 19.64 -14.97
C VAL A 135 1.42 19.85 -14.76
N THR A 136 1.96 19.46 -13.62
CA THR A 136 3.38 19.66 -13.33
C THR A 136 4.30 18.82 -14.20
N ASP A 137 3.88 17.64 -14.60
CA ASP A 137 4.66 16.77 -15.47
C ASP A 137 4.71 17.28 -16.93
N SER A 138 3.58 17.80 -17.42
CA SER A 138 3.47 18.27 -18.82
C SER A 138 3.87 19.74 -19.05
N GLU A 139 3.69 20.62 -18.06
CA GLU A 139 3.77 22.07 -18.26
C GLU A 139 4.90 22.75 -17.48
N ILE A 140 5.53 22.04 -16.53
CA ILE A 140 6.54 22.64 -15.66
C ILE A 140 7.89 21.91 -15.78
N PRO A 141 8.69 22.25 -16.81
CA PRO A 141 9.89 21.49 -17.18
C PRO A 141 11.03 21.52 -16.13
N TRP A 142 11.02 22.52 -15.23
CA TRP A 142 12.01 22.61 -14.17
C TRP A 142 11.68 21.75 -12.94
N ARG A 143 10.46 21.20 -12.86
CA ARG A 143 10.06 20.39 -11.74
C ARG A 143 10.63 18.96 -11.85
N LYS A 144 11.32 18.56 -10.80
CA LYS A 144 11.80 17.16 -10.68
C LYS A 144 10.62 16.23 -10.39
N PRO A 145 10.62 15.00 -10.96
CA PRO A 145 9.65 13.98 -10.59
C PRO A 145 9.67 13.69 -9.07
N ILE A 146 8.49 13.56 -8.49
CA ILE A 146 8.33 13.20 -7.07
C ILE A 146 7.99 11.72 -6.92
N ALA A 147 8.17 11.19 -5.72
CA ALA A 147 7.70 9.85 -5.38
C ALA A 147 6.18 9.74 -5.59
N SER A 148 5.73 8.60 -6.09
CA SER A 148 4.31 8.35 -6.29
C SER A 148 3.56 8.31 -4.97
N LEU A 149 2.31 8.74 -5.00
CA LEU A 149 1.36 8.56 -3.92
C LEU A 149 0.86 7.11 -3.97
N ASN A 150 1.14 6.35 -2.92
CA ASN A 150 0.81 4.92 -2.86
C ASN A 150 -0.27 4.68 -1.82
N TYR A 151 -1.44 4.17 -2.24
CA TYR A 151 -2.47 3.64 -1.36
C TYR A 151 -2.35 2.12 -1.26
N LEU A 152 -2.48 1.60 -0.05
CA LEU A 152 -2.74 0.19 0.22
C LEU A 152 -4.12 0.05 0.84
N LEU A 153 -5.07 -0.49 0.07
CA LEU A 153 -6.44 -0.66 0.49
C LEU A 153 -6.70 -2.13 0.83
N THR A 154 -7.28 -2.34 2.00
CA THR A 154 -7.64 -3.67 2.49
C THR A 154 -9.13 -3.74 2.81
N SER A 155 -9.57 -4.84 3.40
CA SER A 155 -10.99 -5.05 3.74
C SER A 155 -11.89 -4.82 2.52
N HIS A 156 -11.42 -5.24 1.36
CA HIS A 156 -12.07 -4.99 0.07
C HIS A 156 -13.35 -5.82 -0.09
N VAL A 157 -14.29 -5.26 -0.81
CA VAL A 157 -15.68 -5.73 -0.90
C VAL A 157 -15.83 -7.18 -1.36
N TRP A 158 -15.05 -7.66 -2.30
CA TRP A 158 -15.20 -9.03 -2.82
C TRP A 158 -14.65 -10.13 -1.90
N ARG A 159 -13.99 -9.78 -0.81
CA ARG A 159 -13.54 -10.74 0.22
C ARG A 159 -14.46 -10.77 1.43
N GLN A 160 -15.15 -9.69 1.72
CA GLN A 160 -16.06 -9.53 2.86
C GLN A 160 -15.46 -10.02 4.18
N ASP A 161 -14.22 -9.69 4.44
CA ASP A 161 -13.40 -10.31 5.45
C ASP A 161 -13.38 -9.54 6.79
N HIS A 162 -14.46 -8.83 7.13
CA HIS A 162 -14.52 -8.05 8.36
C HIS A 162 -15.93 -7.57 8.75
N ASN A 163 -16.04 -6.47 9.41
CA ASN A 163 -17.09 -5.90 10.25
C ASN A 163 -18.46 -5.63 9.59
N GLY A 164 -18.80 -6.22 8.46
CA GLY A 164 -20.08 -6.07 7.80
C GLY A 164 -20.08 -4.99 6.70
N PHE A 165 -21.24 -4.76 6.11
CA PHE A 165 -21.37 -3.95 4.90
C PHE A 165 -20.97 -2.48 5.05
N SER A 166 -21.04 -1.92 6.26
CA SER A 166 -20.62 -0.54 6.53
C SER A 166 -19.10 -0.31 6.31
N HIS A 167 -18.32 -1.38 6.23
CA HIS A 167 -16.89 -1.38 5.99
C HIS A 167 -16.53 -1.88 4.59
N GLN A 168 -17.50 -1.96 3.70
CA GLN A 168 -17.35 -2.50 2.35
C GLN A 168 -17.98 -1.56 1.32
N ASP A 169 -17.14 -0.82 0.60
CA ASP A 169 -17.57 0.08 -0.44
C ASP A 169 -16.44 0.20 -1.50
N PRO A 170 -16.66 -0.24 -2.75
CA PRO A 170 -15.65 -0.19 -3.80
C PRO A 170 -15.61 1.13 -4.57
N GLY A 171 -16.45 2.10 -4.24
CA GLY A 171 -16.68 3.29 -5.05
C GLY A 171 -15.43 4.17 -5.25
N PHE A 172 -14.44 4.13 -4.36
CA PHE A 172 -13.17 4.81 -4.58
C PHE A 172 -12.45 4.30 -5.84
N ILE A 173 -12.47 2.98 -6.07
CA ILE A 173 -11.87 2.38 -7.27
C ILE A 173 -12.60 2.85 -8.51
N ASP A 174 -13.93 2.88 -8.53
CA ASP A 174 -14.74 3.40 -9.64
C ASP A 174 -14.40 4.87 -9.94
N HIS A 175 -14.23 5.68 -8.88
CA HIS A 175 -13.83 7.07 -9.01
C HIS A 175 -12.43 7.21 -9.62
N VAL A 176 -11.47 6.42 -9.14
CA VAL A 176 -10.08 6.41 -9.59
C VAL A 176 -9.97 5.96 -11.05
N MET A 177 -10.70 4.93 -11.45
CA MET A 177 -10.68 4.36 -12.80
C MET A 177 -11.14 5.33 -13.90
N ASN A 178 -11.87 6.39 -13.53
CA ASN A 178 -12.26 7.46 -14.46
C ASN A 178 -11.12 8.44 -14.83
N LYS A 179 -9.92 8.26 -14.26
CA LYS A 179 -8.77 9.11 -14.54
C LYS A 179 -7.88 8.49 -15.62
N LYS A 180 -6.98 9.31 -16.17
CA LYS A 180 -6.04 8.84 -17.21
C LYS A 180 -4.97 7.92 -16.63
N GLY A 181 -4.66 6.84 -17.35
CA GLY A 181 -3.66 5.85 -16.97
C GLY A 181 -2.20 6.35 -16.98
N ASP A 182 -1.94 7.54 -17.51
CA ASP A 182 -0.64 8.21 -17.45
C ASP A 182 -0.31 8.74 -16.05
N VAL A 183 -1.33 8.95 -15.19
CA VAL A 183 -1.15 9.42 -13.81
C VAL A 183 -1.63 8.41 -12.77
N ILE A 184 -2.64 7.59 -13.11
CA ILE A 184 -3.29 6.69 -12.16
C ILE A 184 -3.06 5.25 -12.56
N ARG A 185 -2.80 4.40 -11.56
CA ARG A 185 -2.71 2.94 -11.72
C ARG A 185 -3.40 2.22 -10.58
N VAL A 186 -4.15 1.19 -10.93
CA VAL A 186 -4.83 0.30 -9.98
C VAL A 186 -4.26 -1.10 -10.11
N TYR A 187 -3.94 -1.71 -8.98
CA TYR A 187 -3.35 -3.04 -8.88
C TYR A 187 -4.19 -3.93 -7.98
N LEU A 188 -4.50 -5.12 -8.46
CA LEU A 188 -5.29 -6.13 -7.76
C LEU A 188 -4.48 -7.42 -7.60
N PRO A 189 -3.39 -7.41 -6.79
CA PRO A 189 -2.54 -8.57 -6.63
C PRO A 189 -3.30 -9.73 -5.96
N PRO A 190 -3.37 -10.91 -6.58
CA PRO A 190 -4.17 -12.03 -6.09
C PRO A 190 -3.56 -12.74 -4.87
N ASP A 191 -2.27 -12.59 -4.62
CA ASP A 191 -1.53 -13.27 -3.56
C ASP A 191 -0.35 -12.44 -3.03
N ALA A 192 0.39 -13.01 -2.08
CA ALA A 192 1.48 -12.31 -1.41
C ALA A 192 2.67 -12.02 -2.34
N ASN A 193 3.05 -12.96 -3.20
CA ASN A 193 4.21 -12.79 -4.08
C ASN A 193 3.95 -11.74 -5.17
N THR A 194 2.74 -11.70 -5.71
CA THR A 194 2.33 -10.63 -6.63
C THR A 194 2.24 -9.29 -5.91
N LEU A 195 1.76 -9.24 -4.66
CA LEU A 195 1.73 -8.01 -3.87
C LEU A 195 3.14 -7.46 -3.61
N LEU A 196 4.12 -8.30 -3.29
CA LEU A 196 5.52 -7.90 -3.12
C LEU A 196 6.07 -7.27 -4.41
N SER A 197 5.84 -7.90 -5.57
CA SER A 197 6.29 -7.40 -6.87
C SER A 197 5.64 -6.04 -7.21
N VAL A 198 4.33 -5.92 -7.00
CA VAL A 198 3.59 -4.67 -7.21
C VAL A 198 4.09 -3.57 -6.26
N ALA A 199 4.28 -3.89 -4.99
CA ALA A 199 4.73 -2.91 -4.00
C ALA A 199 6.14 -2.37 -4.32
N ASP A 200 7.09 -3.22 -4.71
CA ASP A 200 8.41 -2.79 -5.16
C ASP A 200 8.31 -1.82 -6.34
N HIS A 201 7.50 -2.17 -7.35
CA HIS A 201 7.26 -1.31 -8.50
C HIS A 201 6.66 0.05 -8.08
N CYS A 202 5.63 0.06 -7.25
CA CYS A 202 4.96 1.28 -6.78
C CYS A 202 5.89 2.17 -5.96
N LEU A 203 6.68 1.60 -5.05
CA LEU A 203 7.63 2.35 -4.22
C LEU A 203 8.75 3.01 -5.04
N ARG A 204 9.12 2.42 -6.16
CA ARG A 204 10.14 2.98 -7.09
C ARG A 204 9.56 3.95 -8.10
N SER A 205 8.26 3.92 -8.34
CA SER A 205 7.61 4.76 -9.35
C SER A 205 7.60 6.25 -8.96
N ARG A 206 7.46 7.10 -9.98
CA ARG A 206 7.44 8.56 -9.84
C ARG A 206 6.24 9.14 -10.60
N ASN A 207 5.70 10.23 -10.09
CA ASN A 207 4.61 10.99 -10.70
C ASN A 207 3.31 10.20 -10.92
N TYR A 208 3.11 9.11 -10.15
CA TYR A 208 1.86 8.34 -10.18
C TYR A 208 1.07 8.45 -8.88
N VAL A 209 -0.20 8.15 -8.98
CA VAL A 209 -1.02 7.68 -7.87
C VAL A 209 -1.25 6.19 -8.11
N ASN A 210 -0.75 5.36 -7.21
CA ASN A 210 -0.90 3.91 -7.24
C ASN A 210 -1.93 3.48 -6.20
N VAL A 211 -2.95 2.76 -6.62
CA VAL A 211 -3.95 2.16 -5.73
C VAL A 211 -3.75 0.66 -5.73
N ILE A 212 -3.33 0.10 -4.60
CA ILE A 212 -3.09 -1.33 -4.41
C ILE A 212 -4.20 -1.86 -3.52
N VAL A 213 -5.00 -2.78 -4.03
CA VAL A 213 -6.06 -3.43 -3.26
C VAL A 213 -5.64 -4.86 -2.94
N ALA A 214 -5.46 -5.17 -1.66
CA ALA A 214 -4.88 -6.44 -1.23
C ALA A 214 -5.60 -7.07 -0.04
N GLY A 215 -5.65 -8.41 -0.02
CA GLY A 215 -6.22 -9.18 1.08
C GLY A 215 -5.32 -9.20 2.31
N LYS A 216 -5.92 -9.01 3.50
CA LYS A 216 -5.23 -9.07 4.79
C LYS A 216 -5.42 -10.38 5.55
N GLN A 217 -6.43 -11.15 5.18
CA GLN A 217 -6.70 -12.45 5.81
C GLN A 217 -5.93 -13.59 5.14
N PRO A 218 -5.72 -14.71 5.82
CA PRO A 218 -5.11 -15.90 5.22
C PRO A 218 -5.87 -16.33 3.98
N ALA A 219 -5.20 -16.30 2.83
CA ALA A 219 -5.77 -16.63 1.53
C ALA A 219 -4.89 -17.64 0.80
N LEU A 220 -5.45 -18.32 -0.18
CA LEU A 220 -4.72 -19.23 -1.05
C LEU A 220 -3.63 -18.46 -1.81
N GLN A 221 -2.48 -19.09 -1.97
CA GLN A 221 -1.35 -18.60 -2.74
C GLN A 221 -1.26 -19.35 -4.06
N TYR A 222 -0.98 -18.66 -5.14
CA TYR A 222 -1.12 -19.20 -6.49
C TYR A 222 0.18 -19.23 -7.27
N LEU A 223 1.02 -18.20 -7.15
CA LEU A 223 2.22 -18.02 -7.93
C LEU A 223 3.47 -18.05 -7.05
N ASP A 224 4.46 -18.85 -7.43
CA ASP A 224 5.81 -18.67 -6.90
C ASP A 224 6.36 -17.28 -7.33
N MET A 225 7.50 -16.89 -6.78
CA MET A 225 8.02 -15.54 -7.02
C MET A 225 8.36 -15.28 -8.49
N ASP A 226 8.91 -16.25 -9.21
CA ASP A 226 9.28 -16.08 -10.61
C ASP A 226 8.04 -15.94 -11.51
N ALA A 227 7.03 -16.77 -11.27
CA ALA A 227 5.74 -16.66 -11.95
C ALA A 227 5.02 -15.34 -11.60
N ALA A 228 5.06 -14.92 -10.33
CA ALA A 228 4.49 -13.66 -9.89
C ALA A 228 5.11 -12.45 -10.59
N VAL A 229 6.45 -12.41 -10.69
CA VAL A 229 7.16 -11.33 -11.42
C VAL A 229 6.76 -11.31 -12.88
N LYS A 230 6.75 -12.48 -13.56
CA LYS A 230 6.33 -12.58 -14.97
C LYS A 230 4.88 -12.11 -15.17
N HIS A 231 3.98 -12.50 -14.26
CA HIS A 231 2.59 -12.08 -14.29
C HIS A 231 2.45 -10.56 -14.12
N CYS A 232 3.11 -9.98 -13.12
CA CYS A 232 3.06 -8.55 -12.83
C CYS A 232 3.63 -7.69 -13.98
N VAL A 233 4.70 -8.15 -14.65
CA VAL A 233 5.27 -7.45 -15.83
C VAL A 233 4.25 -7.39 -16.97
N LYS A 234 3.45 -8.45 -17.17
CA LYS A 234 2.39 -8.47 -18.19
C LYS A 234 1.16 -7.66 -17.79
N GLY A 235 0.94 -7.47 -16.49
CA GLY A 235 -0.23 -6.83 -15.92
C GLY A 235 -1.46 -7.72 -15.80
N ALA A 236 -1.62 -8.69 -16.71
CA ALA A 236 -2.65 -9.73 -16.68
C ALA A 236 -2.14 -10.97 -17.39
N GLY A 237 -2.72 -12.14 -17.13
CA GLY A 237 -2.31 -13.37 -17.76
C GLY A 237 -3.30 -14.51 -17.54
N VAL A 238 -3.28 -15.46 -18.46
CA VAL A 238 -4.03 -16.72 -18.34
C VAL A 238 -3.24 -17.65 -17.42
N TRP A 239 -3.94 -18.30 -16.50
CA TRP A 239 -3.41 -19.34 -15.64
C TRP A 239 -3.88 -20.71 -16.18
N GLU A 240 -3.06 -21.34 -16.99
CA GLU A 240 -3.38 -22.62 -17.66
C GLU A 240 -3.81 -23.69 -16.67
N TRP A 241 -3.19 -23.74 -15.48
CA TRP A 241 -3.53 -24.67 -14.41
C TRP A 241 -4.93 -24.45 -13.78
N ALA A 242 -5.55 -23.30 -14.00
CA ALA A 242 -6.89 -22.96 -13.52
C ALA A 242 -7.96 -23.01 -14.63
N GLY A 243 -7.53 -23.23 -15.86
CA GLY A 243 -8.43 -23.38 -17.01
C GLY A 243 -9.04 -24.77 -17.10
N THR A 244 -10.13 -24.89 -17.87
CA THR A 244 -10.62 -26.17 -18.35
C THR A 244 -9.98 -26.45 -19.70
N GLU A 245 -9.58 -27.68 -19.98
CA GLU A 245 -8.92 -28.07 -21.24
C GLU A 245 -9.86 -28.00 -22.48
N GLU A 246 -11.11 -27.59 -22.27
CA GLU A 246 -12.12 -27.46 -23.31
C GLU A 246 -12.33 -25.97 -23.69
N VAL A 247 -11.37 -25.40 -24.40
CA VAL A 247 -11.59 -24.15 -25.17
C VAL A 247 -10.96 -24.31 -26.54
#